data_06aedc2716ebc622b52eb9acfa15dc43
#
_entry.id   06aedc2716ebc622b52eb9acfa15dc43
#
_cell.length_a   1.000
_cell.length_b   1.000
_cell.length_c   1.000
_cell.angle_alpha   90.00
_cell.angle_beta   90.00
_cell.angle_gamma   90.00
#
_symmetry.space_group_name_H-M   'P 1'
#
loop_
_entity.id
_entity.type
_entity.pdbx_description
1 polymer ?
#
loop_
_entity_poly.entity_id
_entity_poly.type
_entity_poly.pdbx_seq_one_letter_code
_entity_poly.pdbx_strand_id
1 'polypeptide(L)'
;MALEYDRHNASSGANSYYERPATIALLGEVSGRRVLEVGCGTGPVTEWLVEHGATVVACDVSAAMVEIARSRVGDSAEWHHHDLTEPLTFLEDASVDLVVASLVFHYLRDWVAPLRELHRVLRPTGSVVMSIHHPAWDWRNHCPEDYFAFLQVSEVWVEAHTVTFWRRPLTAATDAVSEAGFLIDRLVEASPNPELEIRDPSAFQELTTRPYFMHLRLRPAQPDGSVAACGGTSSQSTTE
;
A
#
# COMPACT_ATOMS: atom_id res chain seq x y z
N MET A 1 21.97 -0.60 9.88
CA MET A 1 20.51 -0.39 9.87
C MET A 1 19.87 -0.85 8.55
N ALA A 2 20.07 -0.21 7.38
CA ALA A 2 19.37 -0.61 6.15
C ALA A 2 19.67 -2.06 5.69
N LEU A 3 20.91 -2.53 5.73
CA LEU A 3 21.28 -3.92 5.40
C LEU A 3 20.75 -4.95 6.41
N GLU A 4 20.60 -4.60 7.67
CA GLU A 4 20.03 -5.48 8.71
C GLU A 4 18.51 -5.57 8.52
N TYR A 5 17.88 -4.45 8.22
CA TYR A 5 16.48 -4.40 7.83
C TYR A 5 16.20 -5.25 6.59
N ASP A 6 17.05 -5.17 5.55
CA ASP A 6 16.92 -6.00 4.35
C ASP A 6 16.98 -7.49 4.66
N ARG A 7 17.97 -7.93 5.46
CA ARG A 7 18.08 -9.33 5.88
C ARG A 7 16.86 -9.79 6.69
N HIS A 8 16.40 -8.93 7.61
CA HIS A 8 15.21 -9.23 8.41
C HIS A 8 13.96 -9.33 7.52
N ASN A 9 13.72 -8.37 6.63
CA ASN A 9 12.58 -8.39 5.72
C ASN A 9 12.60 -9.55 4.73
N ALA A 10 13.77 -9.95 4.27
CA ALA A 10 13.93 -11.12 3.40
C ALA A 10 13.53 -12.43 4.08
N SER A 11 13.68 -12.52 5.42
CA SER A 11 13.38 -13.71 6.23
C SER A 11 12.12 -13.57 7.09
N SER A 12 11.55 -12.37 7.23
CA SER A 12 10.36 -12.12 8.03
C SER A 12 9.15 -12.87 7.48
N GLY A 13 8.57 -13.75 8.31
CA GLY A 13 7.34 -14.46 7.97
C GLY A 13 6.19 -13.50 7.61
N ALA A 14 6.05 -12.39 8.34
CA ALA A 14 5.01 -11.40 8.10
C ALA A 14 5.16 -10.68 6.76
N ASN A 15 6.37 -10.22 6.39
CA ASN A 15 6.55 -9.47 5.15
C ASN A 15 6.62 -10.37 3.91
N SER A 16 7.36 -11.49 3.98
CA SER A 16 7.62 -12.34 2.81
C SER A 16 6.48 -13.30 2.49
N TYR A 17 5.74 -13.77 3.52
CA TYR A 17 4.71 -14.79 3.36
C TYR A 17 3.29 -14.30 3.63
N TYR A 18 3.12 -13.05 4.03
CA TYR A 18 1.80 -12.51 4.35
C TYR A 18 1.56 -11.18 3.62
N GLU A 19 2.33 -10.11 3.94
CA GLU A 19 2.09 -8.78 3.38
C GLU A 19 2.34 -8.72 1.87
N ARG A 20 3.56 -9.04 1.43
CA ARG A 20 3.98 -8.89 0.02
C ARG A 20 3.15 -9.75 -0.95
N PRO A 21 2.89 -11.04 -0.68
CA PRO A 21 2.00 -11.82 -1.55
C PRO A 21 0.60 -11.23 -1.69
N ALA A 22 0.04 -10.67 -0.62
CA ALA A 22 -1.28 -10.05 -0.64
C ALA A 22 -1.28 -8.72 -1.42
N THR A 23 -0.26 -7.89 -1.24
CA THR A 23 -0.06 -6.66 -2.03
C THR A 23 0.06 -6.99 -3.52
N ILE A 24 0.90 -7.95 -3.89
CA ILE A 24 1.08 -8.40 -5.28
C ILE A 24 -0.23 -8.92 -5.87
N ALA A 25 -0.97 -9.74 -5.14
CA ALA A 25 -2.25 -10.28 -5.61
C ALA A 25 -3.29 -9.16 -5.88
N LEU A 26 -3.22 -8.07 -5.12
CA LEU A 26 -4.11 -6.93 -5.31
C LEU A 26 -3.75 -6.05 -6.52
N LEU A 27 -2.47 -6.02 -6.92
CA LEU A 27 -2.00 -5.24 -8.09
C LEU A 27 -2.64 -5.75 -9.39
N GLY A 28 -2.79 -7.06 -9.54
CA GLY A 28 -3.23 -7.69 -10.79
C GLY A 28 -2.17 -7.62 -11.88
N GLU A 29 -2.58 -7.46 -13.15
CA GLU A 29 -1.66 -7.40 -14.29
C GLU A 29 -0.88 -6.08 -14.30
N VAL A 30 0.47 -6.18 -14.35
CA VAL A 30 1.38 -5.03 -14.33
C VAL A 30 2.20 -4.87 -15.60
N SER A 31 2.19 -5.87 -16.48
CA SER A 31 2.96 -5.86 -17.71
C SER A 31 2.58 -4.68 -18.62
N GLY A 32 3.58 -3.94 -19.07
CA GLY A 32 3.43 -2.74 -19.89
C GLY A 32 2.85 -1.52 -19.15
N ARG A 33 2.62 -1.59 -17.84
CA ARG A 33 2.13 -0.45 -17.04
C ARG A 33 3.29 0.37 -16.48
N ARG A 34 3.06 1.67 -16.34
CA ARG A 34 3.93 2.56 -15.58
C ARG A 34 3.48 2.59 -14.14
N VAL A 35 4.34 2.13 -13.23
CA VAL A 35 4.04 1.95 -11.80
C VAL A 35 4.91 2.90 -10.99
N LEU A 36 4.28 3.64 -10.07
CA LEU A 36 4.97 4.35 -9.00
C LEU A 36 4.98 3.48 -7.76
N GLU A 37 6.15 3.18 -7.22
CA GLU A 37 6.32 2.58 -5.90
C GLU A 37 6.82 3.63 -4.92
N VAL A 38 6.00 3.94 -3.91
CA VAL A 38 6.36 4.86 -2.84
C VAL A 38 6.76 4.09 -1.59
N GLY A 39 7.90 4.46 -0.98
CA GLY A 39 8.48 3.71 0.14
C GLY A 39 9.00 2.34 -0.31
N CYS A 40 9.81 2.31 -1.38
CA CYS A 40 10.30 1.07 -1.97
C CYS A 40 11.21 0.24 -1.06
N GLY A 41 11.70 0.84 0.04
CA GLY A 41 12.63 0.19 0.94
C GLY A 41 13.85 -0.34 0.21
N THR A 42 14.17 -1.63 0.39
CA THR A 42 15.29 -2.31 -0.27
C THR A 42 14.94 -2.92 -1.64
N GLY A 43 13.76 -2.61 -2.19
CA GLY A 43 13.34 -2.89 -3.56
C GLY A 43 12.77 -4.28 -3.89
N PRO A 44 12.28 -5.09 -2.95
CA PRO A 44 11.77 -6.43 -3.28
C PRO A 44 10.47 -6.41 -4.11
N VAL A 45 9.63 -5.39 -3.96
CA VAL A 45 8.44 -5.21 -4.79
C VAL A 45 8.81 -4.56 -6.12
N THR A 46 9.76 -3.61 -6.14
CA THR A 46 10.34 -3.05 -7.37
C THR A 46 10.91 -4.15 -8.27
N GLU A 47 11.70 -5.06 -7.69
CA GLU A 47 12.28 -6.21 -8.41
C GLU A 47 11.19 -7.05 -9.07
N TRP A 48 10.17 -7.43 -8.30
CA TRP A 48 9.03 -8.19 -8.81
C TRP A 48 8.30 -7.44 -9.95
N LEU A 49 8.04 -6.13 -9.79
CA LEU A 49 7.37 -5.31 -10.80
C LEU A 49 8.16 -5.28 -12.12
N VAL A 50 9.46 -5.08 -12.05
CA VAL A 50 10.35 -5.06 -13.24
C VAL A 50 10.39 -6.42 -13.90
N GLU A 51 10.55 -7.51 -13.15
CA GLU A 51 10.53 -8.88 -13.67
C GLU A 51 9.21 -9.25 -14.36
N HIS A 52 8.08 -8.59 -13.96
CA HIS A 52 6.78 -8.78 -14.57
C HIS A 52 6.42 -7.74 -15.63
N GLY A 53 7.44 -7.02 -16.14
CA GLY A 53 7.32 -6.15 -17.31
C GLY A 53 6.72 -4.77 -17.06
N ALA A 54 6.70 -4.30 -15.81
CA ALA A 54 6.33 -2.93 -15.50
C ALA A 54 7.48 -1.94 -15.79
N THR A 55 7.15 -0.70 -16.14
CA THR A 55 8.08 0.44 -16.08
C THR A 55 7.93 1.10 -14.72
N VAL A 56 8.96 1.03 -13.87
CA VAL A 56 8.86 1.41 -12.47
C VAL A 56 9.57 2.74 -12.20
N VAL A 57 8.88 3.63 -11.48
CA VAL A 57 9.46 4.77 -10.78
C VAL A 57 9.34 4.47 -9.29
N ALA A 58 10.46 4.45 -8.57
CA ALA A 58 10.50 4.09 -7.16
C ALA A 58 11.10 5.20 -6.31
N CYS A 59 10.53 5.44 -5.13
CA CYS A 59 11.08 6.41 -4.20
C CYS A 59 11.02 5.92 -2.75
N ASP A 60 11.96 6.43 -1.95
CA ASP A 60 12.01 6.22 -0.49
C ASP A 60 12.62 7.44 0.21
N VAL A 61 12.21 7.70 1.45
CA VAL A 61 12.76 8.77 2.29
C VAL A 61 14.19 8.47 2.76
N SER A 62 14.61 7.23 2.69
CA SER A 62 15.96 6.79 3.06
C SER A 62 16.84 6.62 1.83
N ALA A 63 17.80 7.52 1.62
CA ALA A 63 18.79 7.38 0.56
C ALA A 63 19.53 6.02 0.62
N ALA A 64 19.78 5.49 1.81
CA ALA A 64 20.43 4.19 1.98
C ALA A 64 19.55 3.03 1.51
N MET A 65 18.22 3.13 1.65
CA MET A 65 17.29 2.15 1.11
C MET A 65 17.28 2.20 -0.42
N VAL A 66 17.21 3.40 -1.00
CA VAL A 66 17.26 3.61 -2.46
C VAL A 66 18.54 3.01 -3.06
N GLU A 67 19.70 3.18 -2.43
CA GLU A 67 20.97 2.61 -2.90
C GLU A 67 20.96 1.07 -2.86
N ILE A 68 20.39 0.46 -1.82
CA ILE A 68 20.25 -1.00 -1.74
C ILE A 68 19.29 -1.50 -2.84
N ALA A 69 18.14 -0.84 -3.00
CA ALA A 69 17.17 -1.16 -4.03
C ALA A 69 17.77 -1.05 -5.43
N ARG A 70 18.50 0.04 -5.69
CA ARG A 70 19.24 0.23 -6.96
C ARG A 70 20.30 -0.84 -7.18
N SER A 71 21.00 -1.28 -6.14
CA SER A 71 21.98 -2.37 -6.24
C SER A 71 21.34 -3.72 -6.58
N ARG A 72 20.08 -3.91 -6.18
CA ARG A 72 19.28 -5.12 -6.44
C ARG A 72 18.74 -5.16 -7.87
N VAL A 73 18.15 -4.05 -8.34
CA VAL A 73 17.35 -3.98 -9.57
C VAL A 73 18.11 -3.30 -10.73
N GLY A 74 19.14 -2.53 -10.40
CA GLY A 74 19.92 -1.76 -11.39
C GLY A 74 19.17 -0.59 -11.98
N ASP A 75 19.48 -0.28 -13.24
CA ASP A 75 18.87 0.82 -14.00
C ASP A 75 17.56 0.42 -14.69
N SER A 76 16.97 -0.73 -14.31
CA SER A 76 15.65 -1.16 -14.82
C SER A 76 14.48 -0.42 -14.17
N ALA A 77 14.74 0.41 -13.15
CA ALA A 77 13.80 1.32 -12.53
C ALA A 77 14.39 2.72 -12.40
N GLU A 78 13.51 3.73 -12.37
CA GLU A 78 13.87 5.12 -12.06
C GLU A 78 13.83 5.31 -10.55
N TRP A 79 14.87 5.93 -9.95
CA TRP A 79 15.05 6.00 -8.49
C TRP A 79 15.07 7.43 -7.97
N HIS A 80 14.30 7.69 -6.91
CA HIS A 80 14.25 8.98 -6.24
C HIS A 80 14.42 8.84 -4.73
N HIS A 81 15.31 9.63 -4.15
CA HIS A 81 15.32 9.89 -2.72
C HIS A 81 14.29 11.00 -2.44
N HIS A 82 13.15 10.66 -1.82
CA HIS A 82 12.02 11.58 -1.70
C HIS A 82 11.20 11.33 -0.44
N ASP A 83 10.77 12.42 0.21
CA ASP A 83 9.83 12.40 1.33
C ASP A 83 8.40 12.59 0.80
N LEU A 84 7.50 11.66 1.11
CA LEU A 84 6.10 11.71 0.68
C LEU A 84 5.28 12.85 1.28
N THR A 85 5.82 13.57 2.25
CA THR A 85 5.21 14.83 2.74
C THR A 85 5.40 15.99 1.77
N GLU A 86 6.28 15.83 0.78
CA GLU A 86 6.56 16.81 -0.27
C GLU A 86 5.91 16.42 -1.61
N PRO A 87 5.61 17.38 -2.50
CA PRO A 87 5.04 17.10 -3.80
C PRO A 87 5.93 16.22 -4.69
N LEU A 88 5.36 15.29 -5.43
CA LEU A 88 6.04 14.39 -6.40
C LEU A 88 6.41 15.14 -7.68
N THR A 89 7.31 16.12 -7.59
CA THR A 89 7.67 17.04 -8.70
C THR A 89 8.38 16.35 -9.88
N PHE A 90 8.85 15.13 -9.73
CA PHE A 90 9.45 14.31 -10.77
C PHE A 90 8.40 13.54 -11.60
N LEU A 91 7.10 13.67 -11.28
CA LEU A 91 6.00 13.05 -12.01
C LEU A 91 4.99 14.10 -12.50
N GLU A 92 4.60 13.96 -13.76
CA GLU A 92 3.52 14.76 -14.36
C GLU A 92 2.13 14.25 -13.88
N ASP A 93 1.11 15.09 -14.04
CA ASP A 93 -0.27 14.72 -13.80
C ASP A 93 -0.69 13.55 -14.69
N ALA A 94 -1.47 12.63 -14.17
CA ALA A 94 -2.03 11.49 -14.89
C ALA A 94 -0.96 10.70 -15.69
N SER A 95 0.22 10.51 -15.11
CA SER A 95 1.38 9.89 -15.77
C SER A 95 1.59 8.43 -15.43
N VAL A 96 1.01 7.91 -14.32
CA VAL A 96 1.18 6.52 -13.88
C VAL A 96 -0.13 5.74 -13.92
N ASP A 97 -0.04 4.43 -14.17
CA ASP A 97 -1.18 3.52 -14.25
C ASP A 97 -1.53 2.90 -12.90
N LEU A 98 -0.52 2.69 -12.06
CA LEU A 98 -0.63 2.07 -10.75
C LEU A 98 0.29 2.78 -9.75
N VAL A 99 -0.13 2.81 -8.50
CA VAL A 99 0.72 3.17 -7.37
C VAL A 99 0.76 2.03 -6.38
N VAL A 100 1.94 1.72 -5.85
CA VAL A 100 2.15 0.76 -4.75
C VAL A 100 2.69 1.52 -3.55
N ALA A 101 2.09 1.29 -2.38
CA ALA A 101 2.50 1.85 -1.10
C ALA A 101 2.49 0.75 -0.01
N SER A 102 3.50 -0.11 -0.03
CA SER A 102 3.61 -1.25 0.86
C SER A 102 4.19 -0.84 2.21
N LEU A 103 3.38 -0.89 3.28
CA LEU A 103 3.75 -0.56 4.66
C LEU A 103 4.41 0.83 4.83
N VAL A 104 3.86 1.85 4.19
CA VAL A 104 4.42 3.22 4.19
C VAL A 104 3.56 4.20 4.98
N PHE A 105 2.25 4.23 4.73
CA PHE A 105 1.38 5.29 5.20
C PHE A 105 1.26 5.40 6.73
N HIS A 106 1.49 4.33 7.48
CA HIS A 106 1.50 4.40 8.93
C HIS A 106 2.66 5.24 9.51
N TYR A 107 3.72 5.53 8.73
CA TYR A 107 4.76 6.48 9.12
C TYR A 107 4.33 7.94 8.99
N LEU A 108 3.30 8.22 8.20
CA LEU A 108 2.81 9.58 7.95
C LEU A 108 1.72 9.96 8.95
N ARG A 109 1.85 11.14 9.55
CA ARG A 109 0.80 11.70 10.40
C ARG A 109 -0.41 12.13 9.57
N ASP A 110 -0.18 12.88 8.52
CA ASP A 110 -1.20 13.28 7.54
C ASP A 110 -1.17 12.34 6.34
N TRP A 111 -2.34 11.83 5.96
CA TRP A 111 -2.50 11.00 4.77
C TRP A 111 -3.11 11.77 3.61
N VAL A 112 -3.84 12.86 3.90
CA VAL A 112 -4.64 13.56 2.88
C VAL A 112 -3.73 14.20 1.82
N ALA A 113 -2.71 14.95 2.24
CA ALA A 113 -1.82 15.61 1.29
C ALA A 113 -1.03 14.61 0.41
N PRO A 114 -0.36 13.57 0.96
CA PRO A 114 0.26 12.54 0.14
C PRO A 114 -0.71 11.80 -0.78
N LEU A 115 -1.90 11.42 -0.31
CA LEU A 115 -2.90 10.77 -1.15
C LEU A 115 -3.39 11.68 -2.29
N ARG A 116 -3.53 12.98 -2.07
CA ARG A 116 -3.84 13.94 -3.15
C ARG A 116 -2.76 14.01 -4.21
N GLU A 117 -1.48 13.92 -3.82
CA GLU A 117 -0.38 13.83 -4.78
C GLU A 117 -0.42 12.51 -5.56
N LEU A 118 -0.70 11.38 -4.89
CA LEU A 118 -0.93 10.12 -5.60
C LEU A 118 -2.12 10.21 -6.57
N HIS A 119 -3.19 10.91 -6.17
CA HIS A 119 -4.35 11.14 -7.04
C HIS A 119 -3.99 11.98 -8.26
N ARG A 120 -3.17 13.02 -8.10
CA ARG A 120 -2.71 13.90 -9.20
C ARG A 120 -1.90 13.13 -10.24
N VAL A 121 -0.94 12.31 -9.82
CA VAL A 121 -0.06 11.59 -10.75
C VAL A 121 -0.72 10.36 -11.37
N LEU A 122 -1.78 9.84 -10.74
CA LEU A 122 -2.49 8.64 -11.20
C LEU A 122 -3.42 8.96 -12.36
N ARG A 123 -3.42 8.12 -13.40
CA ARG A 123 -4.41 8.20 -14.49
C ARG A 123 -5.81 7.95 -13.95
N PRO A 124 -6.86 8.53 -14.58
CA PRO A 124 -8.25 8.37 -14.13
C PRO A 124 -8.72 6.91 -14.03
N THR A 125 -8.14 6.01 -14.82
CA THR A 125 -8.43 4.57 -14.81
C THR A 125 -7.45 3.76 -13.95
N GLY A 126 -6.52 4.44 -13.30
CA GLY A 126 -5.49 3.82 -12.47
C GLY A 126 -6.00 3.40 -11.09
N SER A 127 -5.13 2.82 -10.31
CA SER A 127 -5.42 2.44 -8.93
C SER A 127 -4.20 2.58 -8.02
N VAL A 128 -4.45 2.78 -6.73
CA VAL A 128 -3.45 2.69 -5.67
C VAL A 128 -3.67 1.37 -4.94
N VAL A 129 -2.61 0.59 -4.75
CA VAL A 129 -2.60 -0.56 -3.84
C VAL A 129 -1.70 -0.20 -2.66
N MET A 130 -2.25 -0.25 -1.48
CA MET A 130 -1.52 0.07 -0.25
C MET A 130 -1.77 -0.97 0.84
N SER A 131 -0.75 -1.20 1.66
CA SER A 131 -0.85 -1.95 2.88
C SER A 131 -0.46 -1.10 4.08
N ILE A 132 -1.10 -1.34 5.21
CA ILE A 132 -0.86 -0.66 6.47
C ILE A 132 -0.94 -1.66 7.63
N HIS A 133 -0.45 -1.28 8.78
CA HIS A 133 -0.78 -1.97 10.02
C HIS A 133 -2.29 -2.03 10.21
N HIS A 134 -2.81 -3.17 10.63
CA HIS A 134 -4.23 -3.30 10.86
C HIS A 134 -4.65 -2.49 12.10
N PRO A 135 -5.68 -1.61 12.01
CA PRO A 135 -6.09 -0.78 13.15
C PRO A 135 -6.46 -1.57 14.41
N ALA A 136 -6.98 -2.80 14.26
CA ALA A 136 -7.29 -3.66 15.40
C ALA A 136 -6.03 -4.25 16.03
N TRP A 137 -4.98 -4.54 15.23
CA TRP A 137 -3.68 -4.96 15.75
C TRP A 137 -3.04 -3.85 16.57
N ASP A 138 -2.93 -2.66 16.00
CA ASP A 138 -2.35 -1.50 16.66
C ASP A 138 -3.11 -1.12 17.93
N TRP A 139 -4.45 -1.17 17.88
CA TRP A 139 -5.28 -0.94 19.08
C TRP A 139 -4.94 -1.92 20.20
N ARG A 140 -4.94 -3.21 19.88
CA ARG A 140 -4.73 -4.26 20.88
C ARG A 140 -3.35 -4.19 21.54
N ASN A 141 -2.32 -3.82 20.76
CA ASN A 141 -0.93 -3.89 21.23
C ASN A 141 -0.40 -2.57 21.81
N HIS A 142 -1.01 -1.42 21.44
CA HIS A 142 -0.47 -0.10 21.80
C HIS A 142 -1.42 0.79 22.59
N CYS A 143 -2.73 0.58 22.50
CA CYS A 143 -3.71 1.41 23.22
C CYS A 143 -5.03 0.65 23.41
N PRO A 144 -5.05 -0.47 24.18
CA PRO A 144 -6.22 -1.33 24.31
C PRO A 144 -7.40 -0.66 25.01
N GLU A 145 -7.15 0.42 25.75
CA GLU A 145 -8.15 1.23 26.45
C GLU A 145 -8.95 2.14 25.53
N ASP A 146 -8.41 2.55 24.38
CA ASP A 146 -9.08 3.46 23.44
C ASP A 146 -8.80 3.11 21.97
N TYR A 147 -9.79 2.51 21.31
CA TYR A 147 -9.71 2.22 19.88
C TYR A 147 -9.66 3.48 19.02
N PHE A 148 -10.28 4.57 19.43
CA PHE A 148 -10.39 5.79 18.63
C PHE A 148 -9.21 6.75 18.79
N ALA A 149 -8.30 6.47 19.71
CA ALA A 149 -7.11 7.29 19.88
C ALA A 149 -6.28 7.37 18.57
N PHE A 150 -5.86 8.57 18.22
CA PHE A 150 -4.89 8.83 17.14
C PHE A 150 -3.60 9.31 17.80
N LEU A 151 -2.58 8.46 17.81
CA LEU A 151 -1.36 8.72 18.56
C LEU A 151 -0.11 8.16 17.87
N GLN A 152 1.02 8.70 18.24
CA GLN A 152 2.32 8.22 17.81
C GLN A 152 2.76 7.06 18.70
N VAL A 153 3.22 5.98 18.09
CA VAL A 153 3.75 4.78 18.75
C VAL A 153 5.22 4.64 18.41
N SER A 154 6.01 4.19 19.38
CA SER A 154 7.41 3.82 19.15
C SER A 154 7.63 2.37 19.59
N GLU A 155 8.15 1.55 18.70
CA GLU A 155 8.51 0.16 18.96
C GLU A 155 9.99 -0.09 18.73
N VAL A 156 10.55 -0.97 19.52
CA VAL A 156 11.90 -1.47 19.28
C VAL A 156 11.81 -2.67 18.36
N TRP A 157 12.31 -2.49 17.14
CA TRP A 157 12.45 -3.57 16.16
C TRP A 157 13.84 -4.24 16.28
N VAL A 158 14.30 -4.85 15.24
CA VAL A 158 15.57 -5.60 15.20
C VAL A 158 16.73 -4.81 15.81
N GLU A 159 17.51 -5.43 16.69
CA GLU A 159 18.78 -4.93 17.26
C GLU A 159 18.71 -3.53 17.89
N ALA A 160 17.66 -3.26 18.67
CA ALA A 160 17.46 -1.99 19.39
C ALA A 160 17.17 -0.75 18.52
N HIS A 161 16.78 -0.93 17.26
CA HIS A 161 16.30 0.18 16.43
C HIS A 161 14.86 0.51 16.79
N THR A 162 14.63 1.74 17.22
CA THR A 162 13.29 2.27 17.49
C THR A 162 12.67 2.75 16.18
N VAL A 163 11.50 2.22 15.87
CA VAL A 163 10.65 2.67 14.76
C VAL A 163 9.47 3.41 15.34
N THR A 164 9.14 4.53 14.72
CA THR A 164 8.04 5.40 15.17
C THR A 164 7.01 5.51 14.06
N PHE A 165 5.74 5.26 14.39
CA PHE A 165 4.63 5.31 13.45
C PHE A 165 3.36 5.89 14.10
N TRP A 166 2.34 6.15 13.29
CA TRP A 166 1.06 6.69 13.74
C TRP A 166 0.00 5.62 13.72
N ARG A 167 -0.46 5.25 14.91
CA ARG A 167 -1.66 4.45 15.08
C ARG A 167 -2.90 5.31 14.82
N ARG A 168 -3.89 4.75 14.10
CA ARG A 168 -5.16 5.41 13.82
C ARG A 168 -6.32 4.41 13.77
N PRO A 169 -7.55 4.83 14.13
CA PRO A 169 -8.74 4.00 13.92
C PRO A 169 -9.05 3.87 12.43
N LEU A 170 -9.80 2.82 12.08
CA LEU A 170 -10.18 2.57 10.68
C LEU A 170 -10.88 3.77 10.04
N THR A 171 -11.79 4.43 10.78
CA THR A 171 -12.50 5.63 10.31
C THR A 171 -11.53 6.72 9.85
N ALA A 172 -10.50 7.03 10.65
CA ALA A 172 -9.53 8.06 10.27
C ALA A 172 -8.73 7.71 9.00
N ALA A 173 -8.49 6.41 8.75
CA ALA A 173 -7.87 5.96 7.51
C ALA A 173 -8.82 6.12 6.31
N THR A 174 -10.07 5.68 6.45
CA THR A 174 -11.08 5.76 5.38
C THR A 174 -11.51 7.19 5.07
N ASP A 175 -11.61 8.06 6.07
CA ASP A 175 -11.92 9.49 5.90
C ASP A 175 -10.81 10.19 5.10
N ALA A 176 -9.54 9.92 5.42
CA ALA A 176 -8.41 10.48 4.67
C ALA A 176 -8.40 10.03 3.20
N VAL A 177 -8.74 8.76 2.93
CA VAL A 177 -8.89 8.22 1.57
C VAL A 177 -10.00 8.97 0.81
N SER A 178 -11.16 9.13 1.44
CA SER A 178 -12.30 9.83 0.84
C SER A 178 -12.01 11.31 0.61
N GLU A 179 -11.40 11.99 1.59
CA GLU A 179 -11.04 13.42 1.48
C GLU A 179 -9.99 13.68 0.39
N ALA A 180 -9.13 12.70 0.12
CA ALA A 180 -8.15 12.79 -0.95
C ALA A 180 -8.74 12.50 -2.35
N GLY A 181 -10.04 12.24 -2.47
CA GLY A 181 -10.72 11.98 -3.74
C GLY A 181 -10.66 10.54 -4.22
N PHE A 182 -10.44 9.59 -3.33
CA PHE A 182 -10.46 8.16 -3.66
C PHE A 182 -11.69 7.45 -3.12
N LEU A 183 -12.06 6.37 -3.80
CA LEU A 183 -12.98 5.33 -3.32
C LEU A 183 -12.17 4.07 -2.97
N ILE A 184 -12.58 3.38 -1.92
CA ILE A 184 -12.05 2.05 -1.59
C ILE A 184 -12.76 1.02 -2.48
N ASP A 185 -12.05 0.51 -3.49
CA ASP A 185 -12.55 -0.54 -4.39
C ASP A 185 -12.47 -1.93 -3.74
N ARG A 186 -11.41 -2.18 -2.98
CA ARG A 186 -11.21 -3.43 -2.24
C ARG A 186 -10.56 -3.15 -0.89
N LEU A 187 -11.05 -3.84 0.14
CA LEU A 187 -10.37 -3.99 1.43
C LEU A 187 -10.14 -5.48 1.63
N VAL A 188 -8.91 -5.86 1.97
CA VAL A 188 -8.51 -7.26 2.16
C VAL A 188 -7.76 -7.41 3.47
N GLU A 189 -8.28 -8.30 4.31
CA GLU A 189 -7.57 -8.90 5.44
C GLU A 189 -7.04 -10.24 4.93
N ALA A 190 -5.77 -10.28 4.59
CA ALA A 190 -5.17 -11.44 3.94
C ALA A 190 -4.93 -12.59 4.92
N SER A 191 -4.76 -13.80 4.37
CA SER A 191 -4.17 -14.92 5.10
C SER A 191 -2.72 -15.12 4.65
N PRO A 192 -1.84 -15.61 5.52
CA PRO A 192 -0.46 -15.89 5.15
C PRO A 192 -0.39 -17.03 4.10
N ASN A 193 0.68 -16.99 3.29
CA ASN A 193 0.98 -18.07 2.35
C ASN A 193 1.16 -19.39 3.12
N PRO A 194 0.58 -20.53 2.64
CA PRO A 194 0.73 -21.84 3.27
C PRO A 194 2.18 -22.33 3.48
N GLU A 195 3.15 -21.83 2.71
CA GLU A 195 4.57 -22.11 2.95
C GLU A 195 5.04 -21.67 4.35
N LEU A 196 4.40 -20.65 4.93
CA LEU A 196 4.75 -20.20 6.28
C LEU A 196 4.42 -21.26 7.32
N GLU A 197 3.36 -22.06 7.12
CA GLU A 197 3.03 -23.17 8.03
C GLU A 197 4.15 -24.18 8.14
N ILE A 198 4.86 -24.43 7.04
CA ILE A 198 6.00 -25.36 7.01
C ILE A 198 7.24 -24.76 7.67
N ARG A 199 7.46 -23.44 7.48
CA ARG A 199 8.66 -22.75 7.95
C ARG A 199 8.57 -22.31 9.41
N ASP A 200 7.42 -21.78 9.79
CA ASP A 200 7.10 -21.28 11.13
C ASP A 200 5.61 -21.49 11.43
N PRO A 201 5.24 -22.69 11.94
CA PRO A 201 3.85 -23.01 12.29
C PRO A 201 3.25 -22.05 13.32
N SER A 202 4.07 -21.50 14.24
CA SER A 202 3.60 -20.56 15.26
C SER A 202 3.21 -19.22 14.64
N ALA A 203 4.07 -18.65 13.80
CA ALA A 203 3.76 -17.42 13.06
C ALA A 203 2.56 -17.62 12.13
N PHE A 204 2.46 -18.77 11.45
CA PHE A 204 1.31 -19.08 10.59
C PHE A 204 0.00 -19.09 11.38
N GLN A 205 -0.03 -19.77 12.52
CA GLN A 205 -1.21 -19.82 13.39
C GLN A 205 -1.60 -18.43 13.90
N GLU A 206 -0.61 -17.62 14.31
CA GLU A 206 -0.87 -16.25 14.75
C GLU A 206 -1.46 -15.38 13.64
N LEU A 207 -0.81 -15.33 12.48
CA LEU A 207 -1.20 -14.49 11.34
C LEU A 207 -2.50 -14.96 10.67
N THR A 208 -2.88 -16.24 10.81
CA THR A 208 -4.15 -16.76 10.33
C THR A 208 -5.32 -16.39 11.25
N THR A 209 -5.06 -16.18 12.54
CA THR A 209 -6.10 -15.93 13.54
C THR A 209 -6.21 -14.47 13.97
N ARG A 210 -5.25 -13.62 13.58
CA ARG A 210 -5.17 -12.21 13.97
C ARG A 210 -4.78 -11.37 12.76
N PRO A 211 -5.57 -10.33 12.40
CA PRO A 211 -5.24 -9.46 11.29
C PRO A 211 -4.05 -8.57 11.66
N TYR A 212 -2.91 -8.77 11.03
CA TYR A 212 -1.69 -7.99 11.27
C TYR A 212 -1.57 -6.80 10.31
N PHE A 213 -1.92 -7.02 9.05
CA PHE A 213 -1.95 -6.00 8.01
C PHE A 213 -3.34 -5.90 7.37
N MET A 214 -3.63 -4.73 6.85
CA MET A 214 -4.80 -4.45 6.04
C MET A 214 -4.36 -3.91 4.68
N HIS A 215 -4.95 -4.44 3.61
CA HIS A 215 -4.62 -4.06 2.25
C HIS A 215 -5.82 -3.35 1.63
N LEU A 216 -5.57 -2.24 0.96
CA LEU A 216 -6.58 -1.45 0.26
C LEU A 216 -6.21 -1.32 -1.21
N ARG A 217 -7.21 -1.45 -2.08
CA ARG A 217 -7.13 -0.94 -3.44
C ARG A 217 -8.06 0.26 -3.56
N LEU A 218 -7.49 1.39 -3.99
CA LEU A 218 -8.18 2.65 -4.14
C LEU A 218 -8.31 2.98 -5.62
N ARG A 219 -9.41 3.64 -6.00
CA ARG A 219 -9.61 4.23 -7.34
C ARG A 219 -10.00 5.68 -7.20
N PRO A 220 -9.59 6.54 -8.14
CA PRO A 220 -10.08 7.91 -8.19
C PRO A 220 -11.62 7.94 -8.17
N ALA A 221 -12.19 8.75 -7.28
CA ALA A 221 -13.61 9.04 -7.33
C ALA A 221 -13.90 9.80 -8.62
N GLN A 222 -14.85 9.33 -9.41
CA GLN A 222 -15.26 10.05 -10.59
C GLN A 222 -16.03 11.31 -10.14
N PRO A 223 -15.78 12.50 -10.73
CA PRO A 223 -16.63 13.64 -10.47
C PRO A 223 -18.07 13.26 -10.84
N ASP A 224 -19.02 13.52 -9.93
CA ASP A 224 -20.45 13.24 -10.11
C ASP A 224 -20.96 13.78 -11.46
N GLY A 225 -21.17 12.88 -12.40
CA GLY A 225 -21.59 13.25 -13.76
C GLY A 225 -21.82 12.07 -14.68
N SER A 226 -22.46 11.00 -14.22
CA SER A 226 -23.40 10.16 -14.96
C SER A 226 -23.82 8.94 -14.14
N VAL A 227 -24.90 9.09 -13.40
CA VAL A 227 -25.78 7.93 -13.19
C VAL A 227 -26.27 7.58 -14.60
N ALA A 228 -25.68 6.57 -15.22
CA ALA A 228 -26.24 5.99 -16.43
C ALA A 228 -27.65 5.51 -16.08
N ALA A 229 -28.66 6.25 -16.49
CA ALA A 229 -30.04 5.85 -16.38
C ALA A 229 -30.17 4.51 -17.13
N CYS A 230 -30.35 3.43 -16.40
CA CYS A 230 -30.87 2.19 -16.98
C CYS A 230 -32.22 2.52 -17.61
N GLY A 231 -32.22 2.80 -18.91
CA GLY A 231 -33.42 2.96 -19.72
C GLY A 231 -34.19 1.66 -19.75
N GLY A 232 -35.11 1.52 -18.80
CA GLY A 232 -36.15 0.51 -18.88
C GLY A 232 -37.11 0.87 -19.98
N THR A 233 -36.95 0.29 -21.16
CA THR A 233 -38.00 0.30 -22.22
C THR A 233 -39.15 -0.59 -21.75
N SER A 234 -40.15 0.01 -21.13
CA SER A 234 -41.45 -0.64 -20.94
C SER A 234 -42.17 -0.66 -22.31
N SER A 235 -42.12 -1.81 -22.97
CA SER A 235 -43.02 -2.11 -24.09
C SER A 235 -44.41 -2.33 -23.53
N GLN A 236 -45.28 -1.33 -23.70
CA GLN A 236 -46.74 -1.53 -23.59
C GLN A 236 -47.20 -2.29 -24.82
N SER A 237 -47.60 -3.52 -24.64
CA SER A 237 -48.39 -4.28 -25.61
C SER A 237 -49.87 -3.94 -25.39
N THR A 238 -50.43 -3.11 -26.25
CA THR A 238 -51.87 -2.99 -26.45
C THR A 238 -52.36 -4.25 -27.16
N THR A 239 -53.31 -4.96 -26.57
CA THR A 239 -54.08 -6.00 -27.21
C THR A 239 -55.52 -5.49 -27.32
N GLU A 240 -56.02 -5.47 -28.53
CA GLU A 240 -57.46 -5.48 -28.84
C GLU A 240 -58.11 -6.81 -28.46
#